data_8d5fa9f0451f08bd759642982980fc91
#
_entry.id   8d5fa9f0451f08bd759642982980fc91
#
_cell.length_a   1.000
_cell.length_b   1.000
_cell.length_c   1.000
_cell.angle_alpha   90.00
_cell.angle_beta   90.00
_cell.angle_gamma   90.00
#
_symmetry.space_group_name_H-M   'P 1'
#
loop_
_entity.id
_entity.type
_entity.pdbx_description
1 polymer ?
#
loop_
_entity_poly.entity_id
_entity_poly.type
_entity_poly.pdbx_seq_one_letter_code
_entity_poly.pdbx_strand_id
1 'polypeptide(L)'
;RPRTIRMDPKRVNALLGTDIPAAEQYKYLERVEIHTEQHDFPDGPADVVIPSWRADVEGIADLAEEVARFYGYNNIPVTLMQGQTTLGGYSAEQKLENRLGALCRAFGYDEIITYSFISPACYDKIRWPRDYSARKSFQILNPLGEDTSIMRTTTLPSMLDILTRNYNYRNKSARLYELARVYLPGGEDGLANESKVLTLGAYGGDMDFYAMKGAVEAILKDIRATDIHFEGPTGAPSDASYHPGRCATVWSGSDCIGIFGQIHPLAAQNYGVDAELYCAELSFDELLNAKGPDPEYVPLPRFPAVTRDIAVVCGEKVTVGALEDCIRRGAKGLLKEVALFDIYRGKGVDEGKKGVAFNLT
;
A
#
# COMPACT_ATOMS: atom_id res chain seq x y z
N ARG A 1 37.30 -26.39 19.44
CA ARG A 1 38.28 -27.02 18.54
C ARG A 1 38.76 -25.99 17.55
N PRO A 2 40.08 -25.97 17.21
CA PRO A 2 40.58 -25.14 16.11
C PRO A 2 39.78 -25.44 14.81
N ARG A 3 39.58 -24.41 14.01
CA ARG A 3 38.95 -24.49 12.68
C ARG A 3 40.03 -24.31 11.63
N THR A 4 39.98 -25.07 10.55
CA THR A 4 40.87 -24.91 9.41
C THR A 4 40.11 -24.25 8.26
N ILE A 5 40.68 -23.22 7.66
CA ILE A 5 40.11 -22.48 6.53
C ILE A 5 41.12 -22.52 5.39
N ARG A 6 40.63 -22.86 4.19
CA ARG A 6 41.44 -22.77 2.97
C ARG A 6 41.55 -21.31 2.53
N MET A 7 42.75 -20.73 2.60
CA MET A 7 43.02 -19.35 2.20
C MET A 7 43.73 -19.33 0.84
N ASP A 8 43.22 -18.50 -0.05
CA ASP A 8 43.87 -18.16 -1.31
C ASP A 8 44.29 -16.68 -1.30
N PRO A 9 45.60 -16.38 -1.28
CA PRO A 9 46.11 -15.00 -1.26
C PRO A 9 45.63 -14.14 -2.45
N LYS A 10 45.40 -14.74 -3.62
CA LYS A 10 44.85 -14.04 -4.78
C LYS A 10 43.43 -13.59 -4.55
N ARG A 11 42.63 -14.42 -3.88
CA ARG A 11 41.24 -14.09 -3.53
C ARG A 11 41.19 -13.01 -2.46
N VAL A 12 42.12 -13.04 -1.49
CA VAL A 12 42.24 -11.95 -0.50
C VAL A 12 42.58 -10.63 -1.19
N ASN A 13 43.55 -10.61 -2.08
CA ASN A 13 43.90 -9.42 -2.84
C ASN A 13 42.73 -8.93 -3.71
N ALA A 14 41.98 -9.83 -4.33
CA ALA A 14 40.79 -9.46 -5.09
C ALA A 14 39.68 -8.84 -4.23
N LEU A 15 39.50 -9.30 -2.99
CA LEU A 15 38.55 -8.71 -2.04
C LEU A 15 38.99 -7.31 -1.57
N LEU A 16 40.30 -7.14 -1.33
CA LEU A 16 40.86 -5.89 -0.79
C LEU A 16 41.18 -4.86 -1.90
N GLY A 17 41.23 -5.27 -3.15
CA GLY A 17 41.71 -4.41 -4.24
C GLY A 17 43.21 -4.10 -4.14
N THR A 18 44.02 -5.05 -3.63
CA THR A 18 45.45 -4.92 -3.36
C THR A 18 46.28 -5.94 -4.15
N ASP A 19 47.57 -5.83 -4.06
CA ASP A 19 48.53 -6.79 -4.60
C ASP A 19 49.59 -7.12 -3.54
N ILE A 20 49.16 -7.54 -2.37
CA ILE A 20 50.03 -7.90 -1.24
C ILE A 20 50.61 -9.29 -1.51
N PRO A 21 51.97 -9.45 -1.43
CA PRO A 21 52.61 -10.75 -1.60
C PRO A 21 52.05 -11.80 -0.66
N ALA A 22 51.87 -13.04 -1.10
CA ALA A 22 51.33 -14.15 -0.31
C ALA A 22 52.08 -14.36 1.02
N ALA A 23 53.44 -14.34 0.97
CA ALA A 23 54.31 -14.47 2.13
C ALA A 23 54.04 -13.37 3.20
N GLU A 24 53.72 -12.16 2.74
CA GLU A 24 53.38 -11.07 3.65
C GLU A 24 51.98 -11.22 4.27
N GLN A 25 51.00 -11.67 3.50
CA GLN A 25 49.66 -12.00 4.02
C GLN A 25 49.72 -13.05 5.13
N TYR A 26 50.45 -14.16 4.89
CA TYR A 26 50.63 -15.18 5.91
C TYR A 26 51.39 -14.67 7.14
N LYS A 27 52.44 -13.82 6.96
CA LYS A 27 53.12 -13.21 8.06
C LYS A 27 52.23 -12.30 8.91
N TYR A 28 51.23 -11.65 8.32
CA TYR A 28 50.26 -10.85 9.07
C TYR A 28 49.38 -11.75 9.93
N LEU A 29 48.90 -12.90 9.40
CA LEU A 29 48.08 -13.85 10.12
C LEU A 29 48.82 -14.51 11.28
N GLU A 30 50.11 -14.86 11.10
CA GLU A 30 50.93 -15.41 12.16
C GLU A 30 51.05 -14.46 13.38
N ARG A 31 50.97 -13.15 13.19
CA ARG A 31 51.01 -12.17 14.29
C ARG A 31 49.79 -12.23 15.20
N VAL A 32 48.70 -12.84 14.74
CA VAL A 32 47.45 -13.08 15.50
C VAL A 32 47.22 -14.55 15.75
N GLU A 33 48.28 -15.35 15.71
CA GLU A 33 48.28 -16.77 16.03
C GLU A 33 47.36 -17.61 15.07
N ILE A 34 47.11 -17.11 13.86
CA ILE A 34 46.51 -17.87 12.78
C ILE A 34 47.63 -18.52 11.98
N HIS A 35 47.88 -19.80 12.25
CA HIS A 35 49.03 -20.52 11.71
C HIS A 35 48.77 -21.18 10.41
N THR A 36 49.74 -21.15 9.50
CA THR A 36 49.69 -21.85 8.23
C THR A 36 50.21 -23.26 8.40
N GLU A 37 49.35 -24.27 8.09
CA GLU A 37 49.78 -25.68 8.23
C GLU A 37 50.32 -26.30 6.94
N GLN A 38 49.72 -25.96 5.79
CA GLN A 38 50.08 -26.57 4.51
C GLN A 38 49.94 -25.57 3.38
N HIS A 39 50.97 -25.53 2.54
CA HIS A 39 51.00 -24.76 1.27
C HIS A 39 50.99 -25.69 0.08
N ASP A 40 50.20 -25.38 -0.94
CA ASP A 40 50.29 -26.05 -2.24
C ASP A 40 51.59 -25.65 -2.97
N PHE A 41 51.95 -24.35 -2.87
CA PHE A 41 53.18 -23.72 -3.39
C PHE A 41 53.55 -22.56 -2.45
N PRO A 42 54.80 -22.09 -2.47
CA PRO A 42 55.25 -21.00 -1.59
C PRO A 42 54.36 -19.74 -1.59
N ASP A 43 53.79 -19.40 -2.75
CA ASP A 43 52.90 -18.24 -2.93
C ASP A 43 51.46 -18.64 -3.24
N GLY A 44 51.12 -19.94 -3.05
CA GLY A 44 49.81 -20.49 -3.35
C GLY A 44 48.85 -20.54 -2.19
N PRO A 45 47.66 -21.08 -2.42
CA PRO A 45 46.70 -21.34 -1.38
C PRO A 45 47.25 -22.25 -0.26
N ALA A 46 46.88 -21.97 0.98
CA ALA A 46 47.28 -22.73 2.16
C ALA A 46 46.11 -22.99 3.09
N ASP A 47 46.23 -24.04 3.88
CA ASP A 47 45.34 -24.29 5.00
C ASP A 47 45.82 -23.50 6.21
N VAL A 48 44.96 -22.66 6.77
CA VAL A 48 45.26 -21.86 7.95
C VAL A 48 44.40 -22.31 9.12
N VAL A 49 45.03 -22.46 10.29
CA VAL A 49 44.39 -22.93 11.51
C VAL A 49 44.02 -21.74 12.39
N ILE A 50 42.71 -21.65 12.65
CA ILE A 50 42.13 -20.59 13.45
C ILE A 50 42.13 -21.03 14.91
N PRO A 51 42.71 -20.25 15.81
CA PRO A 51 42.70 -20.55 17.24
C PRO A 51 41.28 -20.61 17.80
N SER A 52 41.05 -21.43 18.82
CA SER A 52 39.70 -21.64 19.37
C SER A 52 39.07 -20.39 20.03
N TRP A 53 39.86 -19.40 20.37
CA TRP A 53 39.38 -18.11 20.93
C TRP A 53 38.99 -17.10 19.86
N ARG A 54 39.34 -17.31 18.60
CA ARG A 54 38.95 -16.48 17.45
C ARG A 54 37.69 -17.08 16.78
N ALA A 55 36.59 -17.07 17.54
CA ALA A 55 35.32 -17.57 17.08
C ALA A 55 34.73 -16.72 15.93
N ASP A 56 35.18 -15.48 15.83
CA ASP A 56 34.82 -14.48 14.82
C ASP A 56 35.33 -14.81 13.41
N VAL A 57 36.45 -15.54 13.31
CA VAL A 57 37.07 -15.89 12.01
C VAL A 57 36.43 -17.16 11.47
N GLU A 58 35.50 -17.00 10.53
CA GLU A 58 34.72 -18.12 9.97
C GLU A 58 35.00 -18.39 8.48
N GLY A 59 35.56 -17.42 7.76
CA GLY A 59 35.77 -17.55 6.33
C GLY A 59 36.88 -16.67 5.76
N ILE A 60 36.97 -16.66 4.40
CA ILE A 60 38.01 -15.92 3.68
C ILE A 60 37.88 -14.40 3.87
N ALA A 61 36.66 -13.89 4.09
CA ALA A 61 36.43 -12.46 4.30
C ALA A 61 37.04 -11.99 5.61
N ASP A 62 36.96 -12.82 6.66
CA ASP A 62 37.52 -12.49 7.99
C ASP A 62 39.03 -12.55 7.94
N LEU A 63 39.62 -13.51 7.18
CA LEU A 63 41.06 -13.55 6.93
C LEU A 63 41.53 -12.33 6.13
N ALA A 64 40.74 -11.89 5.16
CA ALA A 64 41.05 -10.67 4.40
C ALA A 64 41.00 -9.43 5.30
N GLU A 65 40.06 -9.35 6.25
CA GLU A 65 40.01 -8.29 7.24
C GLU A 65 41.26 -8.24 8.11
N GLU A 66 41.72 -9.38 8.60
CA GLU A 66 42.97 -9.44 9.38
C GLU A 66 44.20 -8.98 8.57
N VAL A 67 44.31 -9.42 7.32
CA VAL A 67 45.33 -8.98 6.39
C VAL A 67 45.25 -7.46 6.19
N ALA A 68 44.06 -6.94 5.90
CA ALA A 68 43.84 -5.50 5.67
C ALA A 68 44.21 -4.66 6.88
N ARG A 69 43.86 -5.13 8.07
CA ARG A 69 44.14 -4.46 9.35
C ARG A 69 45.65 -4.29 9.59
N PHE A 70 46.43 -5.35 9.31
CA PHE A 70 47.89 -5.30 9.47
C PHE A 70 48.59 -4.60 8.29
N TYR A 71 48.09 -4.71 7.09
CA TYR A 71 48.58 -3.93 5.94
C TYR A 71 48.34 -2.44 6.14
N GLY A 72 47.23 -2.10 6.80
CA GLY A 72 46.76 -0.74 7.06
C GLY A 72 45.76 -0.27 6.02
N TYR A 73 44.57 0.05 6.49
CA TYR A 73 43.45 0.50 5.63
C TYR A 73 43.81 1.72 4.76
N ASN A 74 44.66 2.60 5.25
CA ASN A 74 45.13 3.78 4.51
C ASN A 74 46.03 3.44 3.31
N ASN A 75 46.57 2.23 3.25
CA ASN A 75 47.40 1.74 2.14
C ASN A 75 46.56 1.08 1.04
N ILE A 76 45.27 0.83 1.30
CA ILE A 76 44.36 0.27 0.29
C ILE A 76 44.00 1.39 -0.69
N PRO A 77 44.23 1.19 -2.01
CA PRO A 77 43.98 2.23 -2.99
C PRO A 77 42.50 2.54 -3.13
N VAL A 78 42.16 3.82 -3.22
CA VAL A 78 40.80 4.24 -3.57
C VAL A 78 40.55 3.98 -5.04
N THR A 79 39.55 3.19 -5.37
CA THR A 79 39.15 2.88 -6.73
C THR A 79 37.78 3.49 -7.05
N LEU A 80 37.59 3.91 -8.30
CA LEU A 80 36.27 4.32 -8.80
C LEU A 80 35.43 3.08 -9.10
N MET A 81 34.14 3.14 -8.78
CA MET A 81 33.21 2.10 -9.19
C MET A 81 33.16 2.00 -10.72
N GLN A 82 33.25 0.78 -11.25
CA GLN A 82 33.07 0.47 -12.67
C GLN A 82 31.84 -0.41 -12.83
N GLY A 83 30.96 -0.03 -13.72
CA GLY A 83 29.74 -0.77 -14.01
C GLY A 83 29.04 -0.23 -15.24
N GLN A 84 28.16 -1.04 -15.81
CA GLN A 84 27.27 -0.58 -16.85
C GLN A 84 26.26 0.38 -16.25
N THR A 85 26.10 1.54 -16.85
CA THR A 85 25.03 2.46 -16.49
C THR A 85 23.73 1.99 -17.11
N THR A 86 22.67 1.95 -16.30
CA THR A 86 21.31 1.68 -16.76
C THR A 86 20.46 2.93 -16.59
N LEU A 87 19.45 3.08 -17.44
CA LEU A 87 18.45 4.13 -17.24
C LEU A 87 17.72 3.86 -15.94
N GLY A 88 17.91 4.74 -14.97
CA GLY A 88 17.12 4.75 -13.73
C GLY A 88 15.71 5.28 -13.98
N GLY A 89 14.82 5.09 -13.02
CA GLY A 89 13.47 5.63 -13.06
C GLY A 89 12.52 4.85 -12.16
N TYR A 90 11.35 5.42 -11.95
CA TYR A 90 10.30 4.76 -11.20
C TYR A 90 9.54 3.77 -12.08
N SER A 91 9.21 2.60 -11.53
CA SER A 91 8.25 1.67 -12.13
C SER A 91 6.85 2.30 -12.20
N ALA A 92 5.94 1.65 -12.93
CA ALA A 92 4.54 2.10 -12.98
C ALA A 92 3.89 2.14 -11.59
N GLU A 93 4.15 1.11 -10.77
CA GLU A 93 3.71 1.03 -9.38
C GLU A 93 4.25 2.20 -8.54
N GLN A 94 5.56 2.42 -8.56
CA GLN A 94 6.18 3.51 -7.80
C GLN A 94 5.67 4.89 -8.22
N LYS A 95 5.40 5.08 -9.52
CA LYS A 95 4.78 6.31 -10.02
C LYS A 95 3.39 6.51 -9.46
N LEU A 96 2.59 5.43 -9.43
CA LEU A 96 1.24 5.47 -8.86
C LEU A 96 1.28 5.70 -7.35
N GLU A 97 2.13 5.00 -6.60
CA GLU A 97 2.32 5.20 -5.14
C GLU A 97 2.61 6.67 -4.82
N ASN A 98 3.63 7.23 -5.48
CA ASN A 98 4.00 8.63 -5.29
C ASN A 98 2.85 9.59 -5.63
N ARG A 99 2.09 9.28 -6.69
CA ARG A 99 0.95 10.09 -7.12
C ARG A 99 -0.20 10.04 -6.12
N LEU A 100 -0.57 8.84 -5.65
CA LEU A 100 -1.62 8.66 -4.65
C LEU A 100 -1.28 9.39 -3.34
N GLY A 101 -0.05 9.27 -2.86
CA GLY A 101 0.39 10.00 -1.67
C GLY A 101 0.33 11.51 -1.87
N ALA A 102 0.74 12.03 -3.04
CA ALA A 102 0.64 13.45 -3.35
C ALA A 102 -0.82 13.94 -3.38
N LEU A 103 -1.73 13.15 -3.95
CA LEU A 103 -3.16 13.46 -3.99
C LEU A 103 -3.78 13.47 -2.60
N CYS A 104 -3.53 12.45 -1.78
CA CYS A 104 -4.05 12.39 -0.42
C CYS A 104 -3.63 13.63 0.37
N ARG A 105 -2.35 14.02 0.30
CA ARG A 105 -1.88 15.24 0.95
C ARG A 105 -2.52 16.51 0.38
N ALA A 106 -2.76 16.57 -0.93
CA ALA A 106 -3.44 17.70 -1.55
C ALA A 106 -4.91 17.85 -1.09
N PHE A 107 -5.54 16.73 -0.69
CA PHE A 107 -6.89 16.74 -0.08
C PHE A 107 -6.88 16.93 1.43
N GLY A 108 -5.72 17.22 2.02
CA GLY A 108 -5.56 17.47 3.45
C GLY A 108 -5.54 16.21 4.32
N TYR A 109 -5.15 15.07 3.76
CA TYR A 109 -4.91 13.86 4.54
C TYR A 109 -3.45 13.78 4.96
N ASP A 110 -3.20 13.49 6.21
CA ASP A 110 -1.88 13.20 6.76
C ASP A 110 -1.54 11.72 6.60
N GLU A 111 -0.29 11.43 6.24
CA GLU A 111 0.20 10.07 6.11
C GLU A 111 0.43 9.42 7.47
N ILE A 112 -0.01 8.18 7.61
CA ILE A 112 0.29 7.35 8.77
C ILE A 112 0.97 6.05 8.33
N ILE A 113 1.73 5.47 9.25
CA ILE A 113 2.32 4.15 9.10
C ILE A 113 1.93 3.33 10.33
N THR A 114 1.24 2.22 10.11
CA THR A 114 0.79 1.32 11.16
C THR A 114 1.48 -0.02 11.08
N TYR A 115 1.49 -0.78 12.19
CA TYR A 115 2.02 -2.13 12.19
C TYR A 115 1.17 -3.07 11.33
N SER A 116 1.84 -3.99 10.64
CA SER A 116 1.18 -5.11 9.94
C SER A 116 0.66 -6.19 10.89
N PHE A 117 1.05 -6.12 12.16
CA PHE A 117 0.64 -7.04 13.21
C PHE A 117 -0.55 -6.45 13.97
N ILE A 118 -1.59 -7.25 14.13
CA ILE A 118 -2.84 -6.84 14.79
C ILE A 118 -3.32 -7.91 15.77
N SER A 119 -4.32 -7.56 16.57
CA SER A 119 -5.03 -8.51 17.43
C SER A 119 -6.11 -9.26 16.66
N PRO A 120 -6.30 -10.56 16.86
CA PRO A 120 -7.47 -11.29 16.32
C PRO A 120 -8.82 -10.69 16.74
N ALA A 121 -8.88 -10.05 17.91
CA ALA A 121 -10.08 -9.41 18.44
C ALA A 121 -10.53 -8.20 17.60
N CYS A 122 -9.67 -7.63 16.77
CA CYS A 122 -10.01 -6.49 15.91
C CYS A 122 -11.12 -6.82 14.91
N TYR A 123 -11.19 -8.06 14.44
CA TYR A 123 -12.23 -8.50 13.50
C TYR A 123 -13.64 -8.48 14.13
N ASP A 124 -13.76 -8.77 15.42
CA ASP A 124 -15.03 -8.62 16.14
C ASP A 124 -15.39 -7.13 16.31
N LYS A 125 -14.39 -6.26 16.56
CA LYS A 125 -14.61 -4.81 16.66
C LYS A 125 -15.17 -4.22 15.37
N ILE A 126 -14.63 -4.62 14.21
CA ILE A 126 -15.12 -4.19 12.90
C ILE A 126 -16.33 -4.99 12.41
N ARG A 127 -16.88 -5.88 13.23
CA ARG A 127 -18.10 -6.65 13.00
C ARG A 127 -18.05 -7.69 11.89
N TRP A 128 -16.86 -8.15 11.51
CA TRP A 128 -16.75 -9.23 10.53
C TRP A 128 -17.34 -10.54 11.08
N PRO A 129 -18.17 -11.26 10.30
CA PRO A 129 -18.69 -12.56 10.69
C PRO A 129 -17.57 -13.54 11.05
N ARG A 130 -17.83 -14.45 12.03
CA ARG A 130 -16.78 -15.38 12.50
C ARG A 130 -16.31 -16.38 11.46
N ASP A 131 -17.15 -16.72 10.51
CA ASP A 131 -16.91 -17.65 9.40
C ASP A 131 -16.30 -16.96 8.17
N TYR A 132 -16.10 -15.64 8.21
CA TYR A 132 -15.51 -14.93 7.09
C TYR A 132 -14.06 -15.37 6.84
N SER A 133 -13.79 -15.81 5.60
CA SER A 133 -12.49 -16.37 5.22
C SER A 133 -11.32 -15.40 5.42
N ALA A 134 -11.55 -14.08 5.27
CA ALA A 134 -10.52 -13.07 5.50
C ALA A 134 -10.08 -12.93 6.96
N ARG A 135 -10.77 -13.55 7.93
CA ARG A 135 -10.29 -13.66 9.33
C ARG A 135 -9.20 -14.71 9.51
N LYS A 136 -8.93 -15.55 8.49
CA LYS A 136 -7.84 -16.55 8.52
C LYS A 136 -6.52 -15.84 8.28
N SER A 137 -5.95 -15.26 9.33
CA SER A 137 -4.68 -14.57 9.30
C SER A 137 -3.50 -15.51 9.56
N PHE A 138 -2.34 -15.16 9.04
CA PHE A 138 -1.09 -15.79 9.46
C PHE A 138 -0.80 -15.44 10.91
N GLN A 139 -0.44 -16.44 11.69
CA GLN A 139 -0.07 -16.30 13.10
C GLN A 139 1.44 -16.06 13.22
N ILE A 140 1.83 -15.14 14.10
CA ILE A 140 3.22 -14.89 14.42
C ILE A 140 3.66 -15.96 15.44
N LEU A 141 4.78 -16.63 15.17
CA LEU A 141 5.28 -17.72 16.03
C LEU A 141 5.69 -17.24 17.43
N ASN A 142 6.25 -16.05 17.52
CA ASN A 142 6.75 -15.44 18.76
C ASN A 142 6.28 -13.99 18.88
N PRO A 143 4.97 -13.73 19.02
CA PRO A 143 4.44 -12.37 19.08
C PRO A 143 4.89 -11.66 20.35
N LEU A 144 4.97 -10.33 20.29
CA LEU A 144 5.25 -9.50 21.47
C LEU A 144 4.08 -9.53 22.48
N GLY A 145 2.86 -9.72 22.00
CA GLY A 145 1.64 -9.82 22.78
C GLY A 145 0.49 -10.29 21.90
N GLU A 146 -0.70 -10.53 22.50
CA GLU A 146 -1.89 -10.95 21.77
C GLU A 146 -2.37 -9.85 20.81
N ASP A 147 -2.14 -8.61 21.14
CA ASP A 147 -2.49 -7.42 20.35
C ASP A 147 -1.70 -7.30 19.04
N THR A 148 -0.63 -8.08 18.88
CA THR A 148 0.24 -8.11 17.70
C THR A 148 0.50 -9.55 17.23
N SER A 149 -0.45 -10.46 17.42
CA SER A 149 -0.23 -11.90 17.24
C SER A 149 -0.52 -12.44 15.85
N ILE A 150 -1.16 -11.65 14.99
CA ILE A 150 -1.50 -12.06 13.62
C ILE A 150 -1.13 -10.99 12.60
N MET A 151 -0.91 -11.43 11.34
CA MET A 151 -0.77 -10.53 10.20
C MET A 151 -2.14 -10.02 9.74
N ARG A 152 -2.25 -8.71 9.45
CA ARG A 152 -3.50 -8.11 9.01
C ARG A 152 -3.92 -8.57 7.61
N THR A 153 -5.21 -8.82 7.42
CA THR A 153 -5.85 -9.08 6.14
C THR A 153 -6.66 -7.89 5.62
N THR A 154 -6.82 -6.84 6.42
CA THR A 154 -7.40 -5.53 6.10
C THR A 154 -6.67 -4.46 6.90
N THR A 155 -6.63 -3.25 6.39
CA THR A 155 -6.04 -2.08 7.05
C THR A 155 -7.03 -1.33 7.95
N LEU A 156 -8.33 -1.64 7.82
CA LEU A 156 -9.40 -0.92 8.52
C LEU A 156 -9.23 -0.87 10.05
N PRO A 157 -8.91 -1.98 10.76
CA PRO A 157 -8.68 -1.93 12.20
C PRO A 157 -7.57 -0.96 12.61
N SER A 158 -6.45 -1.00 11.88
CA SER A 158 -5.30 -0.11 12.16
C SER A 158 -5.67 1.36 11.96
N MET A 159 -6.41 1.68 10.90
CA MET A 159 -6.91 3.03 10.65
C MET A 159 -7.87 3.49 11.77
N LEU A 160 -8.80 2.63 12.17
CA LEU A 160 -9.76 2.94 13.24
C LEU A 160 -9.07 3.14 14.59
N ASP A 161 -8.02 2.38 14.91
CA ASP A 161 -7.23 2.58 16.13
C ASP A 161 -6.56 3.97 16.15
N ILE A 162 -6.02 4.44 15.02
CA ILE A 162 -5.38 5.77 14.95
C ILE A 162 -6.42 6.89 14.99
N LEU A 163 -7.56 6.74 14.29
CA LEU A 163 -8.67 7.70 14.40
C LEU A 163 -9.18 7.80 15.84
N THR A 164 -9.37 6.64 16.51
CA THR A 164 -9.76 6.56 17.92
C THR A 164 -8.76 7.25 18.83
N ARG A 165 -7.46 7.03 18.61
CA ARG A 165 -6.41 7.71 19.36
C ARG A 165 -6.51 9.22 19.22
N ASN A 166 -6.66 9.73 17.98
CA ASN A 166 -6.83 11.17 17.74
C ASN A 166 -8.09 11.71 18.42
N TYR A 167 -9.21 11.00 18.32
CA TYR A 167 -10.46 11.36 19.00
C TYR A 167 -10.27 11.45 20.52
N ASN A 168 -9.61 10.47 21.13
CA ASN A 168 -9.34 10.46 22.57
C ASN A 168 -8.41 11.59 23.02
N TYR A 169 -7.48 12.02 22.15
CA TYR A 169 -6.67 13.23 22.37
C TYR A 169 -7.45 14.53 22.15
N ARG A 170 -8.78 14.44 21.91
CA ARG A 170 -9.69 15.57 21.70
C ARG A 170 -9.37 16.42 20.46
N ASN A 171 -8.72 15.83 19.47
CA ASN A 171 -8.62 16.45 18.16
C ASN A 171 -10.03 16.55 17.58
N LYS A 172 -10.42 17.75 17.12
CA LYS A 172 -11.79 18.01 16.63
C LYS A 172 -12.08 17.33 15.30
N SER A 173 -11.05 17.07 14.52
CA SER A 173 -11.12 16.40 13.23
C SER A 173 -9.79 15.71 12.92
N ALA A 174 -9.84 14.70 12.08
CA ALA A 174 -8.66 14.07 11.49
C ALA A 174 -8.98 13.61 10.06
N ARG A 175 -7.99 13.69 9.18
CA ARG A 175 -7.98 13.08 7.85
C ARG A 175 -6.64 12.39 7.68
N LEU A 176 -6.68 11.07 7.58
CA LEU A 176 -5.48 10.22 7.59
C LEU A 176 -5.50 9.29 6.39
N TYR A 177 -4.34 8.99 5.83
CA TYR A 177 -4.20 7.97 4.80
C TYR A 177 -3.01 7.04 5.06
N GLU A 178 -3.11 5.83 4.58
CA GLU A 178 -2.03 4.85 4.57
C GLU A 178 -2.07 4.05 3.28
N LEU A 179 -0.94 3.91 2.61
CA LEU A 179 -0.75 2.91 1.57
C LEU A 179 0.02 1.74 2.18
N ALA A 180 -0.68 0.66 2.47
CA ALA A 180 -0.17 -0.40 3.31
C ALA A 180 -0.38 -1.78 2.71
N ARG A 181 0.42 -2.75 3.16
CA ARG A 181 0.27 -4.17 2.77
C ARG A 181 -0.70 -4.90 3.67
N VAL A 182 -1.44 -5.80 3.06
CA VAL A 182 -2.26 -6.84 3.70
C VAL A 182 -1.76 -8.22 3.26
N TYR A 183 -2.03 -9.23 4.08
CA TYR A 183 -1.44 -10.56 3.95
C TYR A 183 -2.55 -11.60 3.93
N LEU A 184 -2.97 -11.98 2.72
CA LEU A 184 -4.08 -12.91 2.53
C LEU A 184 -3.57 -14.35 2.46
N PRO A 185 -4.29 -15.34 3.04
CA PRO A 185 -3.93 -16.73 2.89
C PRO A 185 -4.15 -17.20 1.44
N GLY A 186 -3.40 -18.23 1.03
CA GLY A 186 -3.56 -18.87 -0.29
C GLY A 186 -2.48 -18.57 -1.30
N GLY A 187 -1.35 -17.98 -0.88
CA GLY A 187 -0.15 -17.85 -1.70
C GLY A 187 0.54 -19.19 -1.96
N GLU A 188 1.45 -19.19 -2.92
CA GLU A 188 2.27 -20.35 -3.26
C GLU A 188 3.21 -20.71 -2.08
N ASP A 189 3.54 -21.98 -1.94
CA ASP A 189 4.45 -22.50 -0.89
C ASP A 189 4.04 -22.17 0.55
N GLY A 190 2.75 -21.88 0.80
CA GLY A 190 2.25 -21.53 2.13
C GLY A 190 2.59 -20.10 2.57
N LEU A 191 3.11 -19.27 1.68
CA LEU A 191 3.34 -17.86 1.91
C LEU A 191 2.03 -17.07 1.76
N ALA A 192 2.06 -15.81 2.21
CA ALA A 192 0.92 -14.91 2.03
C ALA A 192 0.88 -14.35 0.60
N ASN A 193 -0.33 -14.17 0.07
CA ASN A 193 -0.55 -13.22 -1.01
C ASN A 193 -0.51 -11.82 -0.43
N GLU A 194 0.53 -11.07 -0.77
CA GLU A 194 0.70 -9.70 -0.34
C GLU A 194 0.11 -8.74 -1.37
N SER A 195 -0.82 -7.91 -0.95
CA SER A 195 -1.37 -6.83 -1.78
C SER A 195 -1.32 -5.50 -1.04
N LYS A 196 -1.31 -4.40 -1.80
CA LYS A 196 -1.35 -3.06 -1.23
C LYS A 196 -2.78 -2.54 -1.23
N VAL A 197 -3.12 -1.81 -0.17
CA VAL A 197 -4.41 -1.14 -0.02
C VAL A 197 -4.17 0.31 0.32
N LEU A 198 -4.79 1.23 -0.43
CA LEU A 198 -4.89 2.62 -0.04
C LEU A 198 -6.08 2.78 0.89
N THR A 199 -5.81 3.19 2.11
CA THR A 199 -6.84 3.42 3.12
C THR A 199 -6.92 4.89 3.44
N LEU A 200 -8.12 5.45 3.37
CA LEU A 200 -8.45 6.78 3.86
C LEU A 200 -9.28 6.62 5.14
N GLY A 201 -9.05 7.49 6.11
CA GLY A 201 -9.83 7.55 7.33
C GLY A 201 -10.03 8.99 7.79
N ALA A 202 -11.25 9.35 8.20
CA ALA A 202 -11.52 10.71 8.64
C ALA A 202 -12.71 10.80 9.59
N TYR A 203 -12.73 11.89 10.39
CA TYR A 203 -13.88 12.30 11.18
C TYR A 203 -13.86 13.81 11.43
N GLY A 204 -15.03 14.36 11.78
CA GLY A 204 -15.18 15.74 12.21
C GLY A 204 -15.02 16.77 11.07
N GLY A 205 -15.11 18.06 11.42
CA GLY A 205 -15.08 19.12 10.42
C GLY A 205 -16.27 19.05 9.46
N ASP A 206 -15.99 19.09 8.18
CA ASP A 206 -16.93 18.98 7.06
C ASP A 206 -17.01 17.57 6.47
N MET A 207 -16.49 16.56 7.18
CA MET A 207 -16.47 15.18 6.70
C MET A 207 -17.87 14.55 6.78
N ASP A 208 -18.35 14.14 5.63
CA ASP A 208 -19.55 13.33 5.46
C ASP A 208 -19.35 12.25 4.38
N PHE A 209 -20.39 11.55 4.03
CA PHE A 209 -20.35 10.55 2.96
C PHE A 209 -19.91 11.14 1.62
N TYR A 210 -20.40 12.33 1.28
CA TYR A 210 -20.10 12.98 0.00
C TYR A 210 -18.68 13.53 -0.04
N ALA A 211 -18.17 14.03 1.07
CA ALA A 211 -16.78 14.45 1.18
C ALA A 211 -15.80 13.27 0.99
N MET A 212 -16.10 12.09 1.59
CA MET A 212 -15.32 10.88 1.36
C MET A 212 -15.45 10.38 -0.08
N LYS A 213 -16.67 10.38 -0.64
CA LYS A 213 -16.91 10.03 -2.05
C LYS A 213 -16.14 10.95 -2.98
N GLY A 214 -16.15 12.25 -2.72
CA GLY A 214 -15.40 13.23 -3.52
C GLY A 214 -13.89 12.99 -3.52
N ALA A 215 -13.31 12.56 -2.40
CA ALA A 215 -11.90 12.20 -2.33
C ALA A 215 -11.59 10.94 -3.19
N VAL A 216 -12.45 9.92 -3.11
CA VAL A 216 -12.33 8.71 -3.95
C VAL A 216 -12.49 9.06 -5.44
N GLU A 217 -13.52 9.83 -5.80
CA GLU A 217 -13.74 10.28 -7.20
C GLU A 217 -12.56 11.11 -7.74
N ALA A 218 -11.98 11.95 -6.92
CA ALA A 218 -10.83 12.76 -7.33
C ALA A 218 -9.58 11.90 -7.57
N ILE A 219 -9.35 10.86 -6.76
CA ILE A 219 -8.28 9.87 -7.01
C ILE A 219 -8.52 9.17 -8.35
N LEU A 220 -9.71 8.63 -8.56
CA LEU A 220 -10.06 7.91 -9.79
C LEU A 220 -9.95 8.81 -11.04
N LYS A 221 -10.39 10.05 -10.93
CA LYS A 221 -10.26 11.04 -12.00
C LYS A 221 -8.80 11.37 -12.31
N ASP A 222 -7.95 11.52 -11.30
CA ASP A 222 -6.54 11.86 -11.50
C ASP A 222 -5.77 10.74 -12.21
N ILE A 223 -6.03 9.48 -11.85
CA ILE A 223 -5.45 8.33 -12.53
C ILE A 223 -6.17 8.02 -13.87
N ARG A 224 -7.19 8.81 -14.20
CA ARG A 224 -8.05 8.63 -15.41
C ARG A 224 -8.63 7.23 -15.49
N ALA A 225 -9.07 6.70 -14.35
CA ALA A 225 -9.68 5.39 -14.29
C ALA A 225 -10.85 5.29 -15.26
N THR A 226 -10.94 4.14 -15.93
CA THR A 226 -11.94 3.88 -16.98
C THR A 226 -13.07 3.01 -16.45
N ASP A 227 -14.25 3.15 -17.05
CA ASP A 227 -15.45 2.33 -16.79
C ASP A 227 -15.84 2.30 -15.30
N ILE A 228 -15.77 3.47 -14.64
CA ILE A 228 -16.04 3.62 -13.22
C ILE A 228 -17.53 3.74 -12.95
N HIS A 229 -18.00 2.92 -12.01
CA HIS A 229 -19.34 3.05 -11.45
C HIS A 229 -19.34 2.75 -9.93
N PHE A 230 -20.41 3.19 -9.29
CA PHE A 230 -20.61 3.05 -7.85
C PHE A 230 -21.86 2.24 -7.59
N GLU A 231 -21.78 1.27 -6.68
CA GLU A 231 -22.90 0.45 -6.27
C GLU A 231 -23.14 0.55 -4.77
N GLY A 232 -24.35 0.19 -4.33
CA GLY A 232 -24.62 0.01 -2.89
C GLY A 232 -23.86 -1.19 -2.35
N PRO A 233 -23.96 -1.42 -1.00
CA PRO A 233 -23.34 -2.58 -0.38
C PRO A 233 -23.75 -3.87 -1.08
N THR A 234 -22.78 -4.74 -1.33
CA THR A 234 -22.95 -5.99 -2.09
C THR A 234 -23.52 -7.13 -1.24
N GLY A 235 -23.56 -6.95 0.09
CA GLY A 235 -23.83 -8.00 1.06
C GLY A 235 -22.60 -8.86 1.38
N ALA A 236 -21.42 -8.44 0.94
CA ALA A 236 -20.17 -9.07 1.33
C ALA A 236 -19.95 -8.98 2.86
N PRO A 237 -19.27 -9.96 3.47
CA PRO A 237 -19.01 -9.95 4.92
C PRO A 237 -18.27 -8.70 5.40
N SER A 238 -17.42 -8.10 4.56
CA SER A 238 -16.70 -6.84 4.83
C SER A 238 -17.63 -5.64 4.98
N ASP A 239 -18.79 -5.65 4.31
CA ASP A 239 -19.77 -4.56 4.34
C ASP A 239 -20.32 -4.33 5.75
N ALA A 240 -20.26 -5.37 6.62
CA ALA A 240 -20.72 -5.28 8.01
C ALA A 240 -19.97 -4.21 8.82
N SER A 241 -18.79 -3.78 8.39
CA SER A 241 -18.01 -2.70 9.00
C SER A 241 -18.56 -1.31 8.68
N TYR A 242 -19.40 -1.20 7.65
CA TYR A 242 -19.90 0.07 7.12
C TYR A 242 -21.39 0.26 7.38
N HIS A 243 -21.84 1.51 7.38
CA HIS A 243 -23.24 1.85 7.54
C HIS A 243 -24.02 1.46 6.28
N PRO A 244 -25.11 0.64 6.37
CA PRO A 244 -25.75 0.04 5.19
C PRO A 244 -26.40 1.05 4.23
N GLY A 245 -26.71 2.25 4.69
CA GLY A 245 -27.28 3.32 3.87
C GLY A 245 -26.34 4.46 3.54
N ARG A 246 -25.06 4.38 3.97
CA ARG A 246 -24.05 5.43 3.77
C ARG A 246 -22.69 4.83 3.42
N CYS A 247 -22.69 3.80 2.59
CA CYS A 247 -21.48 3.25 2.00
C CYS A 247 -21.75 2.87 0.54
N ALA A 248 -20.68 2.76 -0.21
CA ALA A 248 -20.71 2.32 -1.60
C ALA A 248 -19.44 1.55 -1.94
N THR A 249 -19.56 0.61 -2.85
CA THR A 249 -18.44 -0.03 -3.53
C THR A 249 -18.14 0.72 -4.84
N VAL A 250 -16.89 0.72 -5.23
CA VAL A 250 -16.42 1.31 -6.50
C VAL A 250 -15.83 0.23 -7.39
N TRP A 251 -16.20 0.29 -8.67
CA TRP A 251 -15.88 -0.71 -9.68
C TRP A 251 -15.26 -0.07 -10.91
N SER A 252 -14.38 -0.82 -11.59
CA SER A 252 -13.93 -0.56 -12.95
C SER A 252 -14.35 -1.75 -13.80
N GLY A 253 -15.35 -1.58 -14.65
CA GLY A 253 -15.97 -2.70 -15.34
C GLY A 253 -16.51 -3.75 -14.36
N SER A 254 -15.97 -4.97 -14.39
CA SER A 254 -16.33 -6.06 -13.48
C SER A 254 -15.47 -6.13 -12.22
N ASP A 255 -14.41 -5.34 -12.11
CA ASP A 255 -13.41 -5.45 -11.07
C ASP A 255 -13.68 -4.47 -9.92
N CYS A 256 -13.84 -5.01 -8.72
CA CYS A 256 -14.10 -4.20 -7.51
C CYS A 256 -12.82 -3.52 -7.05
N ILE A 257 -12.75 -2.20 -7.18
CA ILE A 257 -11.62 -1.40 -6.69
C ILE A 257 -11.65 -1.32 -5.16
N GLY A 258 -12.83 -1.24 -4.53
CA GLY A 258 -12.90 -1.15 -3.08
C GLY A 258 -14.25 -0.68 -2.54
N ILE A 259 -14.24 -0.31 -1.27
CA ILE A 259 -15.41 0.16 -0.51
C ILE A 259 -15.08 1.44 0.22
N PHE A 260 -16.04 2.34 0.34
CA PHE A 260 -15.92 3.55 1.14
C PHE A 260 -17.26 3.94 1.77
N GLY A 261 -17.20 4.72 2.82
CA GLY A 261 -18.40 5.29 3.45
C GLY A 261 -18.25 5.50 4.95
N GLN A 262 -19.38 5.72 5.59
CA GLN A 262 -19.46 5.82 7.04
C GLN A 262 -19.23 4.45 7.68
N ILE A 263 -18.39 4.41 8.69
CA ILE A 263 -18.21 3.22 9.53
C ILE A 263 -19.51 2.96 10.29
N HIS A 264 -19.89 1.69 10.42
CA HIS A 264 -21.10 1.31 11.12
C HIS A 264 -21.08 1.84 12.57
N PRO A 265 -22.15 2.48 13.07
CA PRO A 265 -22.18 3.06 14.42
C PRO A 265 -21.78 2.08 15.53
N LEU A 266 -22.19 0.81 15.41
CA LEU A 266 -21.77 -0.23 16.38
C LEU A 266 -20.27 -0.55 16.28
N ALA A 267 -19.65 -0.45 15.10
CA ALA A 267 -18.21 -0.60 14.98
C ALA A 267 -17.48 0.60 15.62
N ALA A 268 -17.91 1.84 15.36
CA ALA A 268 -17.38 3.02 16.04
C ALA A 268 -17.51 2.91 17.57
N GLN A 269 -18.66 2.44 18.06
CA GLN A 269 -18.89 2.17 19.48
C GLN A 269 -17.94 1.12 20.06
N ASN A 270 -17.62 0.04 19.31
CA ASN A 270 -16.65 -0.97 19.75
C ASN A 270 -15.23 -0.40 19.91
N TYR A 271 -14.93 0.73 19.27
CA TYR A 271 -13.70 1.51 19.45
C TYR A 271 -13.85 2.64 20.50
N GLY A 272 -15.04 2.82 21.09
CA GLY A 272 -15.31 3.88 22.07
C GLY A 272 -15.39 5.28 21.47
N VAL A 273 -15.74 5.40 20.20
CA VAL A 273 -15.87 6.68 19.49
C VAL A 273 -17.35 7.03 19.32
N ASP A 274 -17.74 8.19 19.84
CA ASP A 274 -19.08 8.76 19.70
C ASP A 274 -19.04 9.89 18.64
N ALA A 275 -18.54 9.55 17.45
CA ALA A 275 -18.52 10.42 16.28
C ALA A 275 -18.70 9.58 15.02
N GLU A 276 -19.16 10.22 13.95
CA GLU A 276 -19.22 9.59 12.64
C GLU A 276 -17.79 9.44 12.08
N LEU A 277 -17.37 8.19 11.87
CA LEU A 277 -16.10 7.86 11.21
C LEU A 277 -16.37 7.50 9.77
N TYR A 278 -15.53 7.93 8.87
CA TYR A 278 -15.59 7.64 7.44
C TYR A 278 -14.27 7.02 6.99
N CYS A 279 -14.35 5.90 6.27
CA CYS A 279 -13.18 5.22 5.74
C CYS A 279 -13.39 4.83 4.28
N ALA A 280 -12.27 4.67 3.57
CA ALA A 280 -12.22 4.02 2.27
C ALA A 280 -11.06 3.01 2.27
N GLU A 281 -11.27 1.84 1.70
CA GLU A 281 -10.25 0.83 1.42
C GLU A 281 -10.27 0.56 -0.09
N LEU A 282 -9.18 0.92 -0.79
CA LEU A 282 -9.06 0.78 -2.23
C LEU A 282 -7.87 -0.12 -2.56
N SER A 283 -8.10 -1.17 -3.33
CA SER A 283 -7.04 -2.05 -3.84
C SER A 283 -6.09 -1.28 -4.73
N PHE A 284 -4.81 -1.29 -4.40
CA PHE A 284 -3.78 -0.64 -5.20
C PHE A 284 -3.62 -1.29 -6.58
N ASP A 285 -3.72 -2.62 -6.63
CA ASP A 285 -3.57 -3.38 -7.87
C ASP A 285 -4.73 -3.04 -8.82
N GLU A 286 -5.96 -2.95 -8.29
CA GLU A 286 -7.12 -2.57 -9.09
C GLU A 286 -7.07 -1.09 -9.51
N LEU A 287 -6.53 -0.20 -8.68
CA LEU A 287 -6.27 1.19 -9.09
C LEU A 287 -5.23 1.26 -10.23
N LEU A 288 -4.19 0.41 -10.17
CA LEU A 288 -3.17 0.34 -11.21
C LEU A 288 -3.74 -0.22 -12.52
N ASN A 289 -4.59 -1.25 -12.43
CA ASN A 289 -5.26 -1.87 -13.57
C ASN A 289 -6.29 -0.93 -14.21
N ALA A 290 -7.04 -0.18 -13.41
CA ALA A 290 -8.04 0.77 -13.87
C ALA A 290 -7.44 2.04 -14.48
N LYS A 291 -6.13 2.30 -14.27
CA LYS A 291 -5.46 3.51 -14.74
C LYS A 291 -5.56 3.67 -16.25
N GLY A 292 -6.14 4.80 -16.68
CA GLY A 292 -6.24 5.16 -18.08
C GLY A 292 -4.93 5.59 -18.75
N PRO A 293 -4.93 5.75 -20.08
CA PRO A 293 -3.76 6.17 -20.86
C PRO A 293 -3.31 7.58 -20.47
N ASP A 294 -2.10 7.94 -20.87
CA ASP A 294 -1.60 9.30 -20.67
C ASP A 294 -2.45 10.30 -21.46
N PRO A 295 -2.63 11.56 -20.95
CA PRO A 295 -3.50 12.52 -21.58
C PRO A 295 -2.99 12.91 -22.97
N GLU A 296 -3.88 12.85 -23.93
CA GLU A 296 -3.63 13.37 -25.27
C GLU A 296 -4.23 14.75 -25.41
N TYR A 297 -3.60 15.58 -26.23
CA TYR A 297 -4.12 16.91 -26.52
C TYR A 297 -5.43 16.80 -27.31
N VAL A 298 -6.50 17.38 -26.77
CA VAL A 298 -7.78 17.52 -27.45
C VAL A 298 -7.95 19.01 -27.82
N PRO A 299 -8.12 19.34 -29.11
CA PRO A 299 -8.36 20.71 -29.52
C PRO A 299 -9.60 21.31 -28.87
N LEU A 300 -9.53 22.58 -28.51
CA LEU A 300 -10.71 23.30 -28.01
C LEU A 300 -11.85 23.27 -29.03
N PRO A 301 -13.10 23.09 -28.58
CA PRO A 301 -14.24 23.13 -29.48
C PRO A 301 -14.36 24.50 -30.16
N ARG A 302 -14.61 24.49 -31.47
CA ARG A 302 -14.77 25.73 -32.27
C ARG A 302 -16.06 26.48 -31.98
N PHE A 303 -17.06 25.77 -31.45
CA PHE A 303 -18.39 26.33 -31.16
C PHE A 303 -18.73 26.16 -29.68
N PRO A 304 -19.52 27.09 -29.10
CA PRO A 304 -20.01 26.96 -27.72
C PRO A 304 -20.84 25.66 -27.57
N ALA A 305 -20.75 25.05 -26.39
CA ALA A 305 -21.62 23.94 -26.03
C ALA A 305 -23.09 24.42 -25.87
N VAL A 306 -24.01 23.52 -26.11
CA VAL A 306 -25.44 23.74 -25.85
C VAL A 306 -25.81 22.96 -24.58
N THR A 307 -26.40 23.65 -23.62
CA THR A 307 -26.89 23.06 -22.39
C THR A 307 -28.40 22.84 -22.42
N ARG A 308 -28.88 21.78 -21.80
CA ARG A 308 -30.32 21.47 -21.65
C ARG A 308 -30.55 20.86 -20.27
N ASP A 309 -31.62 21.32 -19.64
CA ASP A 309 -32.10 20.71 -18.41
C ASP A 309 -33.18 19.70 -18.70
N ILE A 310 -33.10 18.56 -18.05
CA ILE A 310 -34.19 17.57 -18.06
C ILE A 310 -34.55 17.21 -16.62
N ALA A 311 -35.84 17.05 -16.39
CA ALA A 311 -36.37 16.55 -15.14
C ALA A 311 -37.19 15.29 -15.41
N VAL A 312 -36.92 14.22 -14.66
CA VAL A 312 -37.61 12.94 -14.77
C VAL A 312 -38.24 12.55 -13.45
N VAL A 313 -39.40 11.97 -13.46
CA VAL A 313 -40.03 11.38 -12.27
C VAL A 313 -39.86 9.87 -12.34
N CYS A 314 -39.29 9.28 -11.31
CA CYS A 314 -39.04 7.83 -11.25
C CYS A 314 -39.40 7.27 -9.88
N GLY A 315 -39.44 5.94 -9.78
CA GLY A 315 -39.60 5.25 -8.50
C GLY A 315 -38.43 5.53 -7.54
N GLU A 316 -38.71 5.57 -6.24
CA GLU A 316 -37.72 5.91 -5.20
C GLU A 316 -36.46 5.03 -5.27
N LYS A 317 -36.60 3.75 -5.66
CA LYS A 317 -35.50 2.77 -5.73
C LYS A 317 -34.58 2.95 -6.96
N VAL A 318 -35.00 3.74 -7.97
CA VAL A 318 -34.18 3.97 -9.16
C VAL A 318 -33.00 4.84 -8.77
N THR A 319 -31.78 4.35 -9.01
CA THR A 319 -30.56 5.09 -8.68
C THR A 319 -30.30 6.23 -9.67
N VAL A 320 -29.60 7.27 -9.26
CA VAL A 320 -29.18 8.36 -10.13
C VAL A 320 -28.28 7.83 -11.24
N GLY A 321 -27.33 6.92 -10.92
CA GLY A 321 -26.46 6.31 -11.90
C GLY A 321 -27.22 5.58 -13.03
N ALA A 322 -28.29 4.83 -12.69
CA ALA A 322 -29.12 4.17 -13.70
C ALA A 322 -29.82 5.17 -14.66
N LEU A 323 -30.19 6.36 -14.14
CA LEU A 323 -30.74 7.43 -14.97
C LEU A 323 -29.65 8.06 -15.85
N GLU A 324 -28.48 8.34 -15.31
CA GLU A 324 -27.33 8.87 -16.08
C GLU A 324 -26.93 7.92 -17.20
N ASP A 325 -26.85 6.61 -16.94
CA ASP A 325 -26.54 5.60 -17.96
C ASP A 325 -27.60 5.55 -19.06
N CYS A 326 -28.86 5.70 -18.68
CA CYS A 326 -29.95 5.77 -19.65
C CYS A 326 -29.84 7.00 -20.55
N ILE A 327 -29.53 8.16 -19.94
CA ILE A 327 -29.29 9.42 -20.64
C ILE A 327 -28.13 9.30 -21.62
N ARG A 328 -26.96 8.80 -21.13
CA ARG A 328 -25.75 8.59 -21.94
C ARG A 328 -26.01 7.67 -23.15
N ARG A 329 -26.69 6.57 -22.92
CA ARG A 329 -27.09 5.64 -24.03
C ARG A 329 -27.99 6.29 -25.04
N GLY A 330 -28.96 7.12 -24.59
CA GLY A 330 -29.89 7.82 -25.47
C GLY A 330 -29.25 8.92 -26.31
N ALA A 331 -28.27 9.61 -25.76
CA ALA A 331 -27.64 10.78 -26.39
C ALA A 331 -26.54 10.46 -27.43
N LYS A 332 -26.15 9.20 -27.59
CA LYS A 332 -25.28 8.68 -28.69
C LYS A 332 -24.05 9.50 -29.01
N GLY A 333 -23.26 9.89 -28.06
CA GLY A 333 -21.95 10.58 -28.28
C GLY A 333 -22.04 12.08 -28.58
N LEU A 334 -23.20 12.67 -28.64
CA LEU A 334 -23.39 14.11 -28.66
C LEU A 334 -23.18 14.73 -27.25
N LEU A 335 -23.50 13.94 -26.23
CA LEU A 335 -23.44 14.34 -24.84
C LEU A 335 -21.98 14.39 -24.36
N LYS A 336 -21.56 15.51 -23.81
CA LYS A 336 -20.25 15.71 -23.18
C LYS A 336 -20.31 15.45 -21.69
N GLU A 337 -21.35 15.96 -21.03
CA GLU A 337 -21.50 15.91 -19.59
C GLU A 337 -22.96 15.73 -19.18
N VAL A 338 -23.16 14.97 -18.09
CA VAL A 338 -24.43 14.87 -17.36
C VAL A 338 -24.15 15.26 -15.93
N ALA A 339 -24.80 16.31 -15.44
CA ALA A 339 -24.64 16.78 -14.07
C ALA A 339 -25.99 16.75 -13.36
N LEU A 340 -26.07 15.95 -12.28
CA LEU A 340 -27.22 16.02 -11.37
C LEU A 340 -27.20 17.37 -10.64
N PHE A 341 -28.32 18.08 -10.60
CA PHE A 341 -28.41 19.30 -9.83
C PHE A 341 -29.56 19.35 -8.83
N ASP A 342 -30.58 18.49 -8.95
CA ASP A 342 -31.66 18.45 -7.97
C ASP A 342 -32.31 17.07 -7.84
N ILE A 343 -32.70 16.72 -6.62
CA ILE A 343 -33.54 15.56 -6.27
C ILE A 343 -34.71 16.06 -5.42
N TYR A 344 -35.88 16.08 -5.96
CA TYR A 344 -37.09 16.60 -5.33
C TYR A 344 -38.04 15.51 -4.87
N ARG A 345 -38.50 15.65 -3.62
CA ARG A 345 -39.54 14.84 -2.99
C ARG A 345 -40.55 15.78 -2.36
N GLY A 346 -41.76 15.79 -2.81
CA GLY A 346 -42.73 16.69 -2.24
C GLY A 346 -43.98 16.91 -3.10
N LYS A 347 -44.64 18.05 -2.90
CA LYS A 347 -45.91 18.37 -3.58
C LYS A 347 -45.75 18.33 -5.11
N GLY A 348 -46.54 17.49 -5.78
CA GLY A 348 -46.49 17.28 -7.23
C GLY A 348 -45.74 16.02 -7.68
N VAL A 349 -45.17 15.27 -6.72
CA VAL A 349 -44.56 13.95 -6.96
C VAL A 349 -45.36 12.92 -6.15
N ASP A 350 -45.79 11.85 -6.80
CA ASP A 350 -46.57 10.78 -6.14
C ASP A 350 -45.75 10.12 -5.01
N GLU A 351 -46.46 9.56 -4.03
CA GLU A 351 -45.85 8.77 -2.98
C GLU A 351 -45.04 7.58 -3.55
N GLY A 352 -43.82 7.35 -3.05
CA GLY A 352 -42.92 6.31 -3.56
C GLY A 352 -42.17 6.69 -4.86
N LYS A 353 -42.30 7.93 -5.31
CA LYS A 353 -41.56 8.50 -6.44
C LYS A 353 -40.68 9.68 -6.02
N LYS A 354 -39.69 9.99 -6.86
CA LYS A 354 -38.87 11.19 -6.77
C LYS A 354 -38.70 11.85 -8.13
N GLY A 355 -38.57 13.16 -8.12
CA GLY A 355 -38.13 13.94 -9.28
C GLY A 355 -36.62 14.05 -9.25
N VAL A 356 -35.95 13.86 -10.37
CA VAL A 356 -34.49 13.97 -10.53
C VAL A 356 -34.21 14.87 -11.72
N ALA A 357 -33.41 15.90 -11.49
CA ALA A 357 -33.10 16.89 -12.52
C ALA A 357 -31.61 16.90 -12.89
N PHE A 358 -31.34 16.90 -14.17
CA PHE A 358 -30.00 16.87 -14.75
C PHE A 358 -29.79 18.03 -15.71
N ASN A 359 -28.60 18.60 -15.68
CA ASN A 359 -28.07 19.47 -16.71
C ASN A 359 -27.23 18.63 -17.68
N LEU A 360 -27.50 18.76 -18.97
CA LEU A 360 -26.84 18.08 -20.06
C LEU A 360 -26.05 19.07 -20.89
N THR A 361 -24.77 18.76 -21.17
CA THR A 361 -23.91 19.57 -22.03
C THR A 361 -23.50 18.80 -23.27
#